data_c0f002b5babf70f11e859b8eb578f93b
#
_entry.id   c0f002b5babf70f11e859b8eb578f93b
#
_cell.length_a   1.000
_cell.length_b   1.000
_cell.length_c   1.000
_cell.angle_alpha   90.00
_cell.angle_beta   90.00
_cell.angle_gamma   90.00
#
_symmetry.space_group_name_H-M   'P 1'
#
loop_
_entity.id
_entity.type
_entity.pdbx_description
1 polymer ?
#
loop_
_entity_poly.entity_id
_entity_poly.type
_entity_poly.pdbx_seq_one_letter_code
_entity_poly.pdbx_strand_id
1 'polypeptide(L)'
;ANDVALPLTSPIRPQLIPQNVTQWGKDLEIPETEIRIYLALREIAAARLFSATPWLRDYVRNSIALYGKGIRVDITAITQQAEEAMNSGQIDPTNPESMTLALSGGMFTPEETPAQREALEKLETVLALIEGWIDAVVTKAAGERLPSMIKLRETQQRRRATNSPTQQLFATLVGLEVSPRRTREAIAFWEKIAELKDIQARDQIWDESFLLPTSKDLNDPEGFLKAREIPDDLSGLI
;
A
#
# COMPACT_ATOMS: atom_id res chain seq x y z
N ALA A 1 -4.52 10.73 -11.72
CA ALA A 1 -3.88 10.39 -10.45
C ALA A 1 -4.08 8.90 -10.21
N ASN A 2 -3.01 8.24 -9.80
CA ASN A 2 -3.03 6.82 -9.51
C ASN A 2 -3.22 6.64 -7.99
N ASP A 3 -4.17 5.77 -7.60
CA ASP A 3 -4.51 5.60 -6.19
C ASP A 3 -3.40 4.91 -5.38
N VAL A 4 -2.47 4.22 -6.02
CA VAL A 4 -1.47 3.37 -5.35
C VAL A 4 -0.04 3.89 -5.51
N ALA A 5 0.15 5.07 -6.09
CA ALA A 5 1.48 5.69 -6.32
C ALA A 5 2.51 4.77 -7.03
N LEU A 6 2.06 3.72 -7.72
CA LEU A 6 2.92 2.85 -8.51
C LEU A 6 3.10 3.42 -9.92
N PRO A 7 4.34 3.47 -10.46
CA PRO A 7 4.59 3.99 -11.79
C PRO A 7 4.03 3.05 -12.86
N LEU A 8 3.20 3.60 -13.76
CA LEU A 8 2.57 2.87 -14.85
C LEU A 8 3.36 2.92 -16.17
N THR A 9 4.39 3.77 -16.25
CA THR A 9 5.13 4.01 -17.49
C THR A 9 6.54 3.44 -17.46
N SER A 10 7.05 3.08 -18.64
CA SER A 10 8.46 2.75 -18.84
C SER A 10 8.98 3.58 -20.04
N PRO A 11 9.96 4.46 -19.85
CA PRO A 11 10.61 4.82 -18.59
C PRO A 11 9.65 5.51 -17.60
N ILE A 12 10.02 5.50 -16.31
CA ILE A 12 9.23 6.12 -15.25
C ILE A 12 9.15 7.63 -15.49
N ARG A 13 7.94 8.16 -15.61
CA ARG A 13 7.68 9.60 -15.80
C ARG A 13 6.46 10.01 -15.00
N PRO A 14 6.51 11.16 -14.29
CA PRO A 14 5.33 11.69 -13.64
C PRO A 14 4.32 12.15 -14.69
N GLN A 15 3.07 11.76 -14.54
CA GLN A 15 2.00 12.10 -15.49
C GLN A 15 0.71 12.42 -14.76
N LEU A 16 0.01 13.44 -15.23
CA LEU A 16 -1.33 13.78 -14.81
C LEU A 16 -2.30 13.63 -16.00
N ILE A 17 -3.39 12.94 -15.77
CA ILE A 17 -4.49 12.83 -16.71
C ILE A 17 -5.51 13.94 -16.35
N PRO A 18 -5.73 14.97 -17.21
CA PRO A 18 -6.56 16.11 -16.86
C PRO A 18 -7.95 15.74 -16.36
N GLN A 19 -8.60 14.78 -17.02
CA GLN A 19 -9.93 14.29 -16.64
C GLN A 19 -9.95 13.71 -15.22
N ASN A 20 -8.89 12.94 -14.85
CA ASN A 20 -8.78 12.38 -13.52
C ASN A 20 -8.50 13.45 -12.46
N VAL A 21 -7.74 14.52 -12.81
CA VAL A 21 -7.53 15.66 -11.93
C VAL A 21 -8.84 16.38 -11.64
N THR A 22 -9.62 16.67 -12.69
CA THR A 22 -10.94 17.30 -12.54
C THR A 22 -11.89 16.44 -11.71
N GLN A 23 -11.94 15.13 -12.00
CA GLN A 23 -12.76 14.19 -11.22
C GLN A 23 -12.30 14.08 -9.76
N TRP A 24 -10.98 14.12 -9.52
CA TRP A 24 -10.43 14.11 -8.17
C TRP A 24 -10.77 15.40 -7.40
N GLY A 25 -10.84 16.53 -8.07
CA GLY A 25 -11.21 17.81 -7.48
C GLY A 25 -12.71 18.04 -7.32
N LYS A 26 -13.54 17.17 -7.89
CA LYS A 26 -15.00 17.32 -7.85
C LYS A 26 -15.50 17.39 -6.42
N ASP A 27 -16.41 18.33 -6.16
CA ASP A 27 -17.05 18.57 -4.87
C ASP A 27 -16.08 19.02 -3.73
N LEU A 28 -14.84 19.36 -4.08
CA LEU A 28 -13.90 19.97 -3.15
C LEU A 28 -13.95 21.50 -3.30
N GLU A 29 -14.17 22.19 -2.20
CA GLU A 29 -14.05 23.66 -2.14
C GLU A 29 -12.58 24.07 -2.03
N ILE A 30 -11.78 23.68 -3.04
CA ILE A 30 -10.34 23.93 -3.13
C ILE A 30 -10.04 24.41 -4.56
N PRO A 31 -9.21 25.46 -4.74
CA PRO A 31 -8.81 25.92 -6.07
C PRO A 31 -8.21 24.79 -6.92
N GLU A 32 -8.65 24.66 -8.17
CA GLU A 32 -8.16 23.61 -9.07
C GLU A 32 -6.64 23.65 -9.25
N THR A 33 -6.05 24.84 -9.21
CA THR A 33 -4.61 25.03 -9.28
C THR A 33 -3.89 24.34 -8.13
N GLU A 34 -4.40 24.44 -6.90
CA GLU A 34 -3.83 23.78 -5.73
C GLU A 34 -3.97 22.25 -5.82
N ILE A 35 -5.12 21.78 -6.27
CA ILE A 35 -5.36 20.36 -6.52
C ILE A 35 -4.35 19.82 -7.53
N ARG A 36 -4.14 20.54 -8.64
CA ARG A 36 -3.20 20.16 -9.68
C ARG A 36 -1.76 20.14 -9.18
N ILE A 37 -1.35 21.14 -8.41
CA ILE A 37 -0.01 21.19 -7.79
C ILE A 37 0.18 20.02 -6.84
N TYR A 38 -0.78 19.76 -5.95
CA TYR A 38 -0.71 18.66 -5.01
C TYR A 38 -0.53 17.30 -5.71
N LEU A 39 -1.39 17.01 -6.69
CA LEU A 39 -1.32 15.75 -7.44
C LEU A 39 -0.01 15.66 -8.25
N ALA A 40 0.47 16.78 -8.83
CA ALA A 40 1.75 16.81 -9.53
C ALA A 40 2.93 16.51 -8.59
N LEU A 41 2.95 17.10 -7.40
CA LEU A 41 3.98 16.82 -6.40
C LEU A 41 4.00 15.34 -6.01
N ARG A 42 2.83 14.72 -5.84
CA ARG A 42 2.72 13.28 -5.53
C ARG A 42 3.27 12.41 -6.66
N GLU A 43 2.90 12.68 -7.89
CA GLU A 43 3.40 11.95 -9.07
C GLU A 43 4.91 12.12 -9.24
N ILE A 44 5.45 13.32 -9.01
CA ILE A 44 6.89 13.60 -9.07
C ILE A 44 7.62 12.85 -7.95
N ALA A 45 7.09 12.87 -6.73
CA ALA A 45 7.68 12.16 -5.60
C ALA A 45 7.71 10.63 -5.86
N ALA A 46 6.60 10.06 -6.34
CA ALA A 46 6.52 8.65 -6.70
C ALA A 46 7.53 8.29 -7.81
N ALA A 47 7.55 9.07 -8.91
CA ALA A 47 8.48 8.83 -10.01
C ALA A 47 9.93 8.92 -9.55
N ARG A 48 10.26 9.87 -8.68
CA ARG A 48 11.59 10.05 -8.12
C ARG A 48 12.01 8.88 -7.23
N LEU A 49 11.12 8.43 -6.33
CA LEU A 49 11.38 7.27 -5.48
C LEU A 49 11.73 6.04 -6.33
N PHE A 50 10.88 5.68 -7.26
CA PHE A 50 11.09 4.48 -8.10
C PHE A 50 12.26 4.62 -9.08
N SER A 51 12.65 5.84 -9.46
CA SER A 51 13.85 6.07 -10.28
C SER A 51 15.13 5.96 -9.47
N ALA A 52 15.11 6.41 -8.21
CA ALA A 52 16.24 6.34 -7.30
C ALA A 52 16.42 4.95 -6.68
N THR A 53 15.37 4.13 -6.67
CA THR A 53 15.31 2.81 -6.02
C THR A 53 14.97 1.72 -7.05
N PRO A 54 15.93 1.30 -7.91
CA PRO A 54 15.65 0.39 -9.03
C PRO A 54 15.07 -0.97 -8.61
N TRP A 55 15.49 -1.50 -7.44
CA TRP A 55 15.02 -2.77 -6.91
C TRP A 55 13.54 -2.77 -6.46
N LEU A 56 12.98 -1.59 -6.13
CA LEU A 56 11.66 -1.47 -5.52
C LEU A 56 10.53 -2.04 -6.42
N ARG A 57 10.62 -1.80 -7.73
CA ARG A 57 9.64 -2.35 -8.69
C ARG A 57 9.60 -3.86 -8.66
N ASP A 58 10.78 -4.49 -8.70
CA ASP A 58 10.90 -5.94 -8.68
C ASP A 58 10.51 -6.52 -7.32
N TYR A 59 10.82 -5.83 -6.25
CA TYR A 59 10.39 -6.21 -4.91
C TYR A 59 8.86 -6.27 -4.79
N VAL A 60 8.16 -5.23 -5.22
CA VAL A 60 6.67 -5.20 -5.21
C VAL A 60 6.11 -6.31 -6.11
N ARG A 61 6.64 -6.46 -7.33
CA ARG A 61 6.20 -7.49 -8.27
C ARG A 61 6.39 -8.89 -7.71
N ASN A 62 7.55 -9.16 -7.12
CA ASN A 62 7.86 -10.45 -6.53
C ASN A 62 6.99 -10.73 -5.29
N SER A 63 6.69 -9.73 -4.47
CA SER A 63 5.79 -9.86 -3.33
C SER A 63 4.37 -10.24 -3.77
N ILE A 64 3.86 -9.62 -4.85
CA ILE A 64 2.57 -9.98 -5.47
C ILE A 64 2.62 -11.42 -5.99
N ALA A 65 3.69 -11.79 -6.68
CA ALA A 65 3.85 -13.14 -7.24
C ALA A 65 3.95 -14.23 -6.15
N LEU A 66 4.62 -13.93 -5.04
CA LEU A 66 4.72 -14.85 -3.89
C LEU A 66 3.36 -15.08 -3.24
N TYR A 67 2.61 -13.99 -3.02
CA TYR A 67 1.24 -14.09 -2.52
C TYR A 67 0.37 -14.94 -3.46
N GLY A 68 0.39 -14.63 -4.76
CA GLY A 68 -0.39 -15.35 -5.78
C GLY A 68 -0.03 -16.84 -5.89
N LYS A 69 1.24 -17.21 -5.73
CA LYS A 69 1.67 -18.63 -5.72
C LYS A 69 1.10 -19.43 -4.56
N GLY A 70 0.80 -18.76 -3.45
CA GLY A 70 0.20 -19.39 -2.27
C GLY A 70 -1.28 -19.67 -2.43
N ILE A 71 -1.98 -19.03 -3.38
CA ILE A 71 -3.39 -19.26 -3.65
C ILE A 71 -3.53 -20.66 -4.26
N ARG A 72 -3.79 -21.66 -3.42
CA ARG A 72 -4.15 -23.00 -3.85
C ARG A 72 -5.66 -23.10 -3.83
N VAL A 73 -6.23 -23.23 -5.01
CA VAL A 73 -7.65 -23.60 -5.11
C VAL A 73 -7.71 -25.10 -4.85
N ASP A 74 -8.04 -25.49 -3.62
CA ASP A 74 -8.32 -26.89 -3.30
C ASP A 74 -9.74 -27.23 -3.84
N ILE A 75 -9.75 -27.68 -5.11
CA ILE A 75 -10.98 -28.06 -5.79
C ILE A 75 -11.72 -29.15 -5.01
N THR A 76 -11.00 -30.04 -4.33
CA THR A 76 -11.59 -31.14 -3.54
C THR A 76 -12.33 -30.58 -2.32
N ALA A 77 -11.67 -29.66 -1.58
CA ALA A 77 -12.30 -28.99 -0.44
C ALA A 77 -13.51 -28.15 -0.87
N ILE A 78 -13.40 -27.40 -1.98
CA ILE A 78 -14.52 -26.63 -2.53
C ILE A 78 -15.68 -27.53 -2.93
N THR A 79 -15.39 -28.67 -3.57
CA THR A 79 -16.43 -29.63 -3.98
C THR A 79 -17.12 -30.23 -2.75
N GLN A 80 -16.37 -30.61 -1.73
CA GLN A 80 -16.94 -31.12 -0.48
C GLN A 80 -17.81 -30.07 0.24
N GLN A 81 -17.32 -28.84 0.36
CA GLN A 81 -18.10 -27.74 0.96
C GLN A 81 -19.36 -27.44 0.15
N ALA A 82 -19.28 -27.49 -1.17
CA ALA A 82 -20.45 -27.32 -2.04
C ALA A 82 -21.49 -28.44 -1.87
N GLU A 83 -21.01 -29.70 -1.76
CA GLU A 83 -21.89 -30.85 -1.50
C GLU A 83 -22.55 -30.77 -0.12
N GLU A 84 -21.80 -30.38 0.91
CA GLU A 84 -22.31 -30.16 2.26
C GLU A 84 -23.35 -29.01 2.30
N ALA A 85 -23.08 -27.91 1.62
CA ALA A 85 -23.98 -26.77 1.55
C ALA A 85 -25.27 -27.09 0.77
N MET A 86 -25.18 -27.90 -0.29
CA MET A 86 -26.35 -28.41 -1.00
C MET A 86 -27.15 -29.38 -0.14
N ASN A 87 -26.51 -30.32 0.55
CA ASN A 87 -27.15 -31.30 1.40
C ASN A 87 -27.81 -30.66 2.65
N SER A 88 -27.27 -29.55 3.14
CA SER A 88 -27.80 -28.78 4.26
C SER A 88 -28.92 -27.78 3.84
N GLY A 89 -29.21 -27.67 2.54
CA GLY A 89 -30.20 -26.74 2.01
C GLY A 89 -29.75 -25.26 2.03
N GLN A 90 -28.48 -24.99 2.27
CA GLN A 90 -27.93 -23.63 2.24
C GLN A 90 -27.75 -23.10 0.80
N ILE A 91 -27.58 -24.00 -0.15
CA ILE A 91 -27.52 -23.68 -1.59
C ILE A 91 -28.56 -24.50 -2.30
N ASP A 92 -29.43 -23.81 -3.08
CA ASP A 92 -30.34 -24.45 -4.00
C ASP A 92 -29.66 -24.57 -5.37
N PRO A 93 -29.32 -25.78 -5.83
CA PRO A 93 -28.63 -25.98 -7.12
C PRO A 93 -29.50 -25.60 -8.32
N THR A 94 -30.83 -25.44 -8.11
CA THR A 94 -31.76 -25.01 -9.18
C THR A 94 -31.90 -23.49 -9.27
N ASN A 95 -31.35 -22.74 -8.29
CA ASN A 95 -31.41 -21.28 -8.26
C ASN A 95 -30.03 -20.66 -8.53
N PRO A 96 -29.78 -20.09 -9.72
CA PRO A 96 -28.49 -19.45 -10.06
C PRO A 96 -28.09 -18.29 -9.11
N GLU A 97 -29.07 -17.60 -8.51
CA GLU A 97 -28.80 -16.51 -7.58
C GLU A 97 -28.22 -17.03 -6.26
N SER A 98 -28.69 -18.18 -5.76
CA SER A 98 -28.15 -18.79 -4.54
C SER A 98 -26.70 -19.24 -4.73
N MET A 99 -26.36 -19.78 -5.91
CA MET A 99 -24.98 -20.11 -6.26
C MET A 99 -24.08 -18.87 -6.37
N THR A 100 -24.58 -17.81 -6.98
CA THR A 100 -23.84 -16.55 -7.10
C THR A 100 -23.61 -15.92 -5.71
N LEU A 101 -24.60 -15.95 -4.83
CA LEU A 101 -24.50 -15.49 -3.45
C LEU A 101 -23.49 -16.34 -2.64
N ALA A 102 -23.48 -17.64 -2.80
CA ALA A 102 -22.53 -18.54 -2.13
C ALA A 102 -21.09 -18.28 -2.58
N LEU A 103 -20.86 -18.08 -3.87
CA LEU A 103 -19.55 -17.74 -4.45
C LEU A 103 -19.09 -16.33 -4.04
N SER A 104 -19.97 -15.35 -4.04
CA SER A 104 -19.65 -13.97 -3.68
C SER A 104 -19.62 -13.73 -2.18
N GLY A 105 -20.33 -14.54 -1.39
CA GLY A 105 -20.37 -14.47 0.06
C GLY A 105 -19.17 -15.07 0.79
N GLY A 106 -18.14 -15.54 0.05
CA GLY A 106 -16.91 -16.07 0.64
C GLY A 106 -17.06 -17.47 1.24
N MET A 107 -18.12 -18.20 0.93
CA MET A 107 -18.35 -19.57 1.43
C MET A 107 -17.25 -20.55 0.96
N PHE A 108 -16.52 -20.21 -0.10
CA PHE A 108 -15.45 -20.99 -0.70
C PHE A 108 -14.09 -20.27 -0.70
N THR A 109 -13.85 -19.45 0.32
CA THR A 109 -12.53 -18.79 0.45
C THR A 109 -11.46 -19.81 0.84
N PRO A 110 -10.36 -19.93 0.06
CA PRO A 110 -9.25 -20.77 0.44
C PRO A 110 -8.67 -20.33 1.79
N GLU A 111 -8.32 -21.28 2.65
CA GLU A 111 -7.61 -20.94 3.88
C GLU A 111 -6.24 -20.32 3.54
N GLU A 112 -5.96 -19.14 4.11
CA GLU A 112 -4.65 -18.51 3.97
C GLU A 112 -3.57 -19.33 4.68
N THR A 113 -2.56 -19.73 3.94
CA THR A 113 -1.37 -20.36 4.53
C THR A 113 -0.54 -19.34 5.31
N PRO A 114 0.25 -19.76 6.32
CA PRO A 114 1.17 -18.86 7.02
C PRO A 114 2.11 -18.09 6.08
N ALA A 115 2.59 -18.75 5.01
CA ALA A 115 3.44 -18.14 4.00
C ALA A 115 2.72 -17.05 3.17
N GLN A 116 1.44 -17.27 2.85
CA GLN A 116 0.61 -16.25 2.19
C GLN A 116 0.40 -15.05 3.09
N ARG A 117 0.09 -15.27 4.36
CA ARG A 117 -0.10 -14.20 5.34
C ARG A 117 1.17 -13.36 5.49
N GLU A 118 2.34 -13.99 5.55
CA GLU A 118 3.62 -13.29 5.60
C GLU A 118 3.89 -12.49 4.32
N ALA A 119 3.60 -13.07 3.15
CA ALA A 119 3.75 -12.39 1.87
C ALA A 119 2.80 -11.18 1.74
N LEU A 120 1.56 -11.33 2.21
CA LEU A 120 0.57 -10.26 2.26
C LEU A 120 1.03 -9.13 3.17
N GLU A 121 1.48 -9.46 4.39
CA GLU A 121 1.96 -8.47 5.35
C GLU A 121 3.16 -7.67 4.80
N LYS A 122 4.12 -8.33 4.15
CA LYS A 122 5.25 -7.67 3.48
C LYS A 122 4.79 -6.73 2.37
N LEU A 123 3.84 -7.18 1.55
CA LEU A 123 3.29 -6.38 0.45
C LEU A 123 2.54 -5.16 0.98
N GLU A 124 1.65 -5.33 1.95
CA GLU A 124 0.96 -4.22 2.60
C GLU A 124 1.91 -3.21 3.22
N THR A 125 2.97 -3.70 3.89
CA THR A 125 3.96 -2.85 4.53
C THR A 125 4.71 -2.02 3.52
N VAL A 126 5.22 -2.61 2.43
CA VAL A 126 5.95 -1.84 1.40
C VAL A 126 5.05 -0.83 0.69
N LEU A 127 3.80 -1.17 0.40
CA LEU A 127 2.84 -0.23 -0.20
C LEU A 127 2.52 0.94 0.76
N ALA A 128 2.38 0.66 2.05
CA ALA A 128 2.19 1.69 3.06
C ALA A 128 3.43 2.59 3.20
N LEU A 129 4.64 2.00 3.16
CA LEU A 129 5.90 2.75 3.19
C LEU A 129 6.05 3.68 2.00
N ILE A 130 5.78 3.21 0.78
CA ILE A 130 5.81 4.02 -0.44
C ILE A 130 4.88 5.22 -0.29
N GLU A 131 3.64 4.96 0.09
CA GLU A 131 2.63 6.02 0.21
C GLU A 131 2.96 6.99 1.35
N GLY A 132 3.40 6.47 2.50
CA GLY A 132 3.79 7.27 3.65
C GLY A 132 4.97 8.19 3.34
N TRP A 133 5.98 7.68 2.63
CA TRP A 133 7.12 8.48 2.20
C TRP A 133 6.70 9.60 1.23
N ILE A 134 5.86 9.28 0.25
CA ILE A 134 5.33 10.28 -0.70
C ILE A 134 4.57 11.36 0.05
N ASP A 135 3.71 10.99 0.99
CA ASP A 135 2.94 11.95 1.79
C ASP A 135 3.86 12.86 2.61
N ALA A 136 4.85 12.32 3.30
CA ALA A 136 5.82 13.07 4.10
C ALA A 136 6.66 14.02 3.23
N VAL A 137 7.15 13.56 2.07
CA VAL A 137 7.94 14.37 1.13
C VAL A 137 7.11 15.50 0.56
N VAL A 138 5.89 15.22 0.10
CA VAL A 138 4.99 16.21 -0.50
C VAL A 138 4.58 17.26 0.53
N THR A 139 4.25 16.84 1.74
CA THR A 139 3.91 17.75 2.85
C THR A 139 5.06 18.72 3.14
N LYS A 140 6.28 18.19 3.23
CA LYS A 140 7.47 19.01 3.48
C LYS A 140 7.80 19.95 2.31
N ALA A 141 7.68 19.45 1.07
CA ALA A 141 7.99 20.22 -0.13
C ALA A 141 6.96 21.34 -0.42
N ALA A 142 5.69 21.07 -0.14
CA ALA A 142 4.62 22.08 -0.29
C ALA A 142 4.78 23.22 0.72
N GLY A 143 5.06 22.89 1.98
CA GLY A 143 5.20 23.87 3.06
C GLY A 143 4.00 24.83 3.08
N GLU A 144 4.28 26.12 3.27
CA GLU A 144 3.25 27.18 3.29
C GLU A 144 2.75 27.59 1.90
N ARG A 145 3.37 27.06 0.81
CA ARG A 145 3.02 27.46 -0.58
C ARG A 145 1.71 26.85 -1.06
N LEU A 146 1.15 25.92 -0.33
CA LEU A 146 -0.10 25.23 -0.66
C LEU A 146 -1.09 25.38 0.53
N PRO A 147 -1.86 26.47 0.59
CA PRO A 147 -2.75 26.76 1.72
C PRO A 147 -3.74 25.64 2.05
N SER A 148 -4.22 24.92 1.02
CA SER A 148 -5.18 23.80 1.20
C SER A 148 -4.50 22.47 1.49
N MET A 149 -3.19 22.43 1.79
CA MET A 149 -2.43 21.16 1.94
C MET A 149 -3.08 20.18 2.93
N ILE A 150 -3.54 20.65 4.08
CA ILE A 150 -4.18 19.82 5.09
C ILE A 150 -5.45 19.17 4.53
N LYS A 151 -6.31 19.96 3.87
CA LYS A 151 -7.57 19.45 3.27
C LYS A 151 -7.30 18.47 2.14
N LEU A 152 -6.28 18.72 1.32
CA LEU A 152 -5.87 17.85 0.21
C LEU A 152 -5.34 16.51 0.73
N ARG A 153 -4.49 16.55 1.77
CA ARG A 153 -3.95 15.37 2.46
C ARG A 153 -5.07 14.52 3.08
N GLU A 154 -5.98 15.15 3.82
CA GLU A 154 -7.16 14.46 4.38
C GLU A 154 -8.03 13.83 3.30
N THR A 155 -8.28 14.55 2.21
CA THR A 155 -9.09 14.03 1.09
C THR A 155 -8.43 12.79 0.50
N GLN A 156 -7.12 12.81 0.29
CA GLN A 156 -6.37 11.67 -0.21
C GLN A 156 -6.48 10.47 0.74
N GLN A 157 -6.30 10.70 2.04
CA GLN A 157 -6.40 9.64 3.06
C GLN A 157 -7.82 9.05 3.14
N ARG A 158 -8.85 9.90 3.10
CA ARG A 158 -10.25 9.44 3.10
C ARG A 158 -10.58 8.61 1.87
N ARG A 159 -10.19 9.06 0.68
CA ARG A 159 -10.44 8.33 -0.58
C ARG A 159 -9.77 6.97 -0.61
N ARG A 160 -8.61 6.84 -0.01
CA ARG A 160 -7.96 5.55 0.15
C ARG A 160 -8.68 4.64 1.13
N ALA A 161 -9.29 5.20 2.16
CA ALA A 161 -10.06 4.44 3.14
C ALA A 161 -11.42 3.96 2.61
N THR A 162 -11.99 4.65 1.59
CA THR A 162 -13.36 4.44 1.11
C THR A 162 -13.46 3.81 -0.28
N ASN A 163 -12.64 2.83 -0.62
CA ASN A 163 -12.70 2.08 -1.88
C ASN A 163 -12.14 2.80 -3.11
N SER A 164 -10.83 2.86 -3.24
CA SER A 164 -10.24 3.16 -4.54
C SER A 164 -10.50 2.01 -5.53
N PRO A 165 -10.77 2.28 -6.82
CA PRO A 165 -10.94 1.23 -7.82
C PRO A 165 -9.76 0.26 -7.89
N THR A 166 -8.55 0.74 -7.61
CA THR A 166 -7.33 -0.08 -7.56
C THR A 166 -7.31 -0.99 -6.34
N GLN A 167 -7.76 -0.51 -5.17
CA GLN A 167 -7.94 -1.37 -3.99
C GLN A 167 -9.00 -2.45 -4.23
N GLN A 168 -10.13 -2.09 -4.83
CA GLN A 168 -11.16 -3.07 -5.21
C GLN A 168 -10.59 -4.14 -6.15
N LEU A 169 -9.78 -3.74 -7.14
CA LEU A 169 -9.12 -4.67 -8.04
C LEU A 169 -8.16 -5.60 -7.30
N PHE A 170 -7.30 -5.05 -6.42
CA PHE A 170 -6.38 -5.86 -5.62
C PHE A 170 -7.12 -6.75 -4.62
N ALA A 171 -8.15 -6.24 -3.94
CA ALA A 171 -9.00 -7.03 -3.06
C ALA A 171 -9.68 -8.18 -3.81
N THR A 172 -10.21 -7.91 -5.01
CA THR A 172 -10.89 -8.92 -5.82
C THR A 172 -9.95 -9.95 -6.44
N LEU A 173 -8.77 -9.52 -6.93
CA LEU A 173 -7.83 -10.41 -7.63
C LEU A 173 -6.91 -11.18 -6.69
N VAL A 174 -6.52 -10.57 -5.57
CA VAL A 174 -5.48 -11.11 -4.69
C VAL A 174 -5.81 -11.00 -3.20
N GLY A 175 -7.02 -10.58 -2.83
CA GLY A 175 -7.41 -10.40 -1.43
C GLY A 175 -6.65 -9.30 -0.69
N LEU A 176 -5.96 -8.40 -1.43
CA LEU A 176 -5.10 -7.38 -0.85
C LEU A 176 -5.89 -6.13 -0.48
N GLU A 177 -6.03 -5.88 0.81
CA GLU A 177 -6.53 -4.62 1.35
C GLU A 177 -5.40 -3.88 2.08
N VAL A 178 -4.83 -2.85 1.44
CA VAL A 178 -3.86 -1.99 2.15
C VAL A 178 -4.58 -1.22 3.26
N SER A 179 -4.32 -1.60 4.49
CA SER A 179 -4.95 -1.00 5.66
C SER A 179 -4.70 0.52 5.73
N PRO A 180 -5.75 1.37 5.81
CA PRO A 180 -5.59 2.80 6.02
C PRO A 180 -4.81 3.14 7.30
N ARG A 181 -4.88 2.27 8.30
CA ARG A 181 -4.10 2.38 9.54
C ARG A 181 -2.61 2.24 9.26
N ARG A 182 -2.20 1.23 8.51
CA ARG A 182 -0.79 1.00 8.17
C ARG A 182 -0.18 2.15 7.39
N THR A 183 -0.95 2.78 6.49
CA THR A 183 -0.50 3.98 5.79
C THR A 183 -0.25 5.15 6.74
N ARG A 184 -1.11 5.35 7.74
CA ARG A 184 -0.90 6.40 8.77
C ARG A 184 0.31 6.12 9.65
N GLU A 185 0.51 4.88 10.04
CA GLU A 185 1.70 4.44 10.79
C GLU A 185 2.97 4.71 9.98
N ALA A 186 2.98 4.40 8.68
CA ALA A 186 4.10 4.68 7.80
C ALA A 186 4.38 6.19 7.62
N ILE A 187 3.34 7.02 7.50
CA ILE A 187 3.50 8.48 7.46
C ILE A 187 4.20 8.97 8.73
N ALA A 188 3.66 8.58 9.90
CA ALA A 188 4.22 8.97 11.19
C ALA A 188 5.66 8.47 11.37
N PHE A 189 5.95 7.25 10.92
CA PHE A 189 7.30 6.69 10.91
C PHE A 189 8.27 7.56 10.12
N TRP A 190 7.95 7.91 8.86
CA TRP A 190 8.84 8.72 8.02
C TRP A 190 9.04 10.14 8.55
N GLU A 191 7.98 10.76 9.08
CA GLU A 191 8.05 12.06 9.72
C GLU A 191 8.98 11.99 10.96
N LYS A 192 8.83 10.94 11.78
CA LYS A 192 9.64 10.76 13.00
C LYS A 192 11.10 10.46 12.71
N ILE A 193 11.42 9.63 11.70
CA ILE A 193 12.80 9.38 11.28
C ILE A 193 13.48 10.69 10.82
N ALA A 194 12.78 11.50 10.02
CA ALA A 194 13.31 12.77 9.55
C ALA A 194 13.48 13.82 10.68
N GLU A 195 12.69 13.72 11.76
CA GLU A 195 12.81 14.55 12.95
C GLU A 195 13.99 14.11 13.83
N LEU A 196 14.14 12.80 14.07
CA LEU A 196 15.17 12.24 14.97
C LEU A 196 16.58 12.30 14.38
N LYS A 197 16.71 12.19 13.08
CA LYS A 197 17.97 12.23 12.34
C LYS A 197 17.92 13.38 11.34
N ASP A 198 17.63 13.09 10.08
CA ASP A 198 17.45 14.07 9.01
C ASP A 198 16.78 13.44 7.79
N ILE A 199 16.61 14.24 6.73
CA ILE A 199 16.02 13.79 5.45
C ILE A 199 16.93 12.77 4.76
N GLN A 200 18.25 12.89 4.86
CA GLN A 200 19.20 11.98 4.22
C GLN A 200 19.13 10.60 4.86
N ALA A 201 19.17 10.52 6.18
CA ALA A 201 19.03 9.26 6.93
C ALA A 201 17.67 8.57 6.63
N ARG A 202 16.58 9.35 6.52
CA ARG A 202 15.28 8.84 6.10
C ARG A 202 15.35 8.21 4.70
N ASP A 203 15.96 8.90 3.74
CA ASP A 203 15.97 8.46 2.34
C ASP A 203 16.94 7.30 2.11
N GLN A 204 18.02 7.18 2.90
CA GLN A 204 18.95 6.04 2.88
C GLN A 204 18.29 4.69 3.25
N ILE A 205 17.15 4.70 3.91
CA ILE A 205 16.38 3.47 4.18
C ILE A 205 15.94 2.79 2.87
N TRP A 206 15.85 3.55 1.78
CA TRP A 206 15.52 3.02 0.45
C TRP A 206 16.73 2.51 -0.34
N ASP A 207 17.95 2.59 0.17
CA ASP A 207 19.14 2.17 -0.58
C ASP A 207 19.10 0.66 -0.86
N GLU A 208 18.66 -0.14 0.11
CA GLU A 208 18.61 -1.60 0.00
C GLU A 208 17.31 -2.18 0.57
N SER A 209 16.83 -3.27 -0.03
CA SER A 209 15.55 -3.88 0.38
C SER A 209 15.52 -4.43 1.81
N PHE A 210 16.68 -4.88 2.31
CA PHE A 210 16.82 -5.37 3.69
C PHE A 210 16.86 -4.25 4.74
N LEU A 211 16.99 -3.01 4.29
CA LEU A 211 16.90 -1.82 5.15
C LEU A 211 15.45 -1.40 5.42
N LEU A 212 14.47 -1.94 4.72
CA LEU A 212 13.09 -1.56 4.93
C LEU A 212 12.60 -1.94 6.33
N PRO A 213 11.84 -1.05 6.98
CA PRO A 213 11.17 -1.38 8.23
C PRO A 213 10.10 -2.44 8.03
N THR A 214 9.93 -3.27 9.04
CA THR A 214 8.81 -4.22 9.14
C THR A 214 7.55 -3.52 9.64
N SER A 215 6.41 -4.22 9.63
CA SER A 215 5.16 -3.71 10.20
C SER A 215 5.26 -3.32 11.68
N LYS A 216 6.15 -3.98 12.42
CA LYS A 216 6.38 -3.69 13.85
C LYS A 216 7.18 -2.41 14.04
N ASP A 217 8.17 -2.17 13.19
CA ASP A 217 9.04 -1.00 13.25
C ASP A 217 8.28 0.31 12.98
N LEU A 218 7.16 0.26 12.24
CA LEU A 218 6.35 1.44 11.97
C LEU A 218 5.82 2.11 13.24
N ASN A 219 5.65 1.35 14.31
CA ASN A 219 5.16 1.85 15.61
C ASN A 219 6.31 2.16 16.58
N ASP A 220 7.57 1.85 16.22
CA ASP A 220 8.76 2.11 17.05
C ASP A 220 9.93 2.63 16.21
N PRO A 221 9.84 3.87 15.68
CA PRO A 221 10.92 4.46 14.88
C PRO A 221 12.25 4.61 15.64
N GLU A 222 12.21 4.84 16.95
CA GLU A 222 13.40 4.97 17.79
C GLU A 222 14.11 3.63 17.97
N GLY A 223 13.36 2.56 18.25
CA GLY A 223 13.89 1.20 18.30
C GLY A 223 14.48 0.75 16.97
N PHE A 224 13.81 1.10 15.87
CA PHE A 224 14.30 0.84 14.52
C PHE A 224 15.65 1.52 14.24
N LEU A 225 15.84 2.77 14.66
CA LEU A 225 17.12 3.47 14.51
C LEU A 225 18.20 2.85 15.39
N LYS A 226 17.89 2.57 16.68
CA LYS A 226 18.83 1.95 17.62
C LYS A 226 19.34 0.58 17.16
N ALA A 227 18.46 -0.24 16.60
CA ALA A 227 18.82 -1.56 16.07
C ALA A 227 19.82 -1.50 14.90
N ARG A 228 20.05 -0.31 14.33
CA ARG A 228 20.97 -0.05 13.21
C ARG A 228 22.22 0.73 13.58
N GLU A 229 22.29 1.22 14.80
CA GLU A 229 23.50 1.83 15.30
C GLU A 229 24.56 0.73 15.49
N ILE A 230 25.73 0.93 14.88
CA ILE A 230 26.88 0.06 15.12
C ILE A 230 27.29 0.29 16.57
N PRO A 231 27.41 -0.76 17.40
CA PRO A 231 27.87 -0.59 18.76
C PRO A 231 29.25 0.10 18.77
N ASP A 232 29.41 1.14 19.58
CA ASP A 232 30.70 1.85 19.74
C ASP A 232 31.79 0.92 20.27
N ASP A 233 31.41 -0.19 20.90
CA ASP A 233 32.31 -1.21 21.45
C ASP A 233 32.05 -2.56 20.79
N LEU A 234 32.99 -3.00 19.95
CA LEU A 234 33.02 -4.32 19.32
C LEU A 234 33.78 -5.38 20.14
N SER A 235 34.26 -5.03 21.32
CA SER A 235 35.09 -5.93 22.17
C SER A 235 34.35 -7.20 22.63
N GLY A 236 33.03 -7.22 22.55
CA GLY A 236 32.20 -8.39 22.82
C GLY A 236 32.02 -9.37 21.67
N LEU A 237 32.60 -9.09 20.49
CA LEU A 237 32.51 -9.92 19.27
C LEU A 237 33.78 -10.75 18.99
N ILE A 238 34.77 -10.72 19.88
CA ILE A 238 36.03 -11.47 19.77
C ILE A 238 36.08 -12.54 20.84
#